data_35bce7fdfaa97cb776c1366ce4e3d118
#
_entry.id   35bce7fdfaa97cb776c1366ce4e3d118
#
_cell.length_a   1.000
_cell.length_b   1.000
_cell.length_c   1.000
_cell.angle_alpha   90.00
_cell.angle_beta   90.00
_cell.angle_gamma   90.00
#
_symmetry.space_group_name_H-M   'P 1'
#
loop_
_entity.id
_entity.type
_entity.pdbx_description
1 polymer ?
#
loop_
_entity_poly.entity_id
_entity_poly.type
_entity_poly.pdbx_seq_one_letter_code
_entity_poly.pdbx_strand_id
1 'polypeptide(L)'
;MRAVAGPPLSIRAARLTAPLYVFLTVLILVASMTAAFAGPVRKGAVMQVKPNSIWFDESAQLTHWQELKKSGNAAAVTSYEQQMLSQRNAWQFLKPLKVKILRYELATSQVNVEMKTAGRLQGTTWWLDASAVAR
;
A
#
# COMPACT_ATOMS: atom_id res chain seq x y z
N MET A 1 -67.44 -28.35 -26.68
CA MET A 1 -66.05 -28.24 -27.00
C MET A 1 -65.51 -26.85 -26.85
N ARG A 2 -64.76 -26.65 -25.84
CA ARG A 2 -64.26 -25.27 -25.60
C ARG A 2 -62.79 -25.36 -25.31
N ALA A 3 -62.00 -24.71 -26.11
CA ALA A 3 -60.63 -24.43 -25.81
C ALA A 3 -60.57 -23.36 -24.75
N VAL A 4 -60.07 -23.70 -23.60
CA VAL A 4 -59.79 -22.71 -22.55
C VAL A 4 -58.37 -22.23 -22.80
N ALA A 5 -58.27 -21.01 -23.28
CA ALA A 5 -56.97 -20.35 -23.38
C ALA A 5 -56.48 -20.06 -21.93
N GLY A 6 -55.42 -20.70 -21.54
CA GLY A 6 -54.75 -20.38 -20.29
C GLY A 6 -54.15 -18.97 -20.31
N PRO A 7 -54.13 -18.32 -19.18
CA PRO A 7 -53.54 -16.94 -19.10
C PRO A 7 -52.05 -16.98 -19.39
N PRO A 8 -51.52 -15.97 -20.03
CA PRO A 8 -50.12 -15.91 -20.33
C PRO A 8 -49.30 -15.72 -19.05
N LEU A 9 -48.41 -16.66 -18.81
CA LEU A 9 -47.51 -16.71 -17.67
C LEU A 9 -46.28 -15.77 -17.80
N SER A 10 -46.31 -14.82 -18.75
CA SER A 10 -45.12 -14.07 -19.14
C SER A 10 -44.82 -12.82 -18.32
N ILE A 11 -45.65 -12.43 -17.35
CA ILE A 11 -45.47 -11.11 -16.68
C ILE A 11 -44.65 -11.20 -15.39
N ARG A 12 -44.33 -12.39 -14.88
CA ARG A 12 -43.62 -12.51 -13.61
C ARG A 12 -42.09 -12.49 -13.72
N ALA A 13 -41.52 -12.69 -14.89
CA ALA A 13 -40.07 -12.73 -15.07
C ALA A 13 -39.39 -11.34 -15.10
N ALA A 14 -40.15 -10.29 -15.45
CA ALA A 14 -39.58 -8.95 -15.57
C ALA A 14 -39.33 -8.22 -14.24
N ARG A 15 -39.90 -8.70 -13.13
CA ARG A 15 -39.78 -8.03 -11.84
C ARG A 15 -38.59 -8.48 -10.99
N LEU A 16 -37.90 -9.55 -11.36
CA LEU A 16 -36.76 -10.10 -10.61
C LEU A 16 -35.41 -9.57 -11.05
N THR A 17 -35.33 -8.84 -12.16
CA THR A 17 -34.06 -8.31 -12.68
C THR A 17 -33.69 -6.92 -12.16
N ALA A 18 -34.65 -6.14 -11.72
CA ALA A 18 -34.40 -4.79 -11.20
C ALA A 18 -33.54 -4.76 -9.92
N PRO A 19 -33.73 -5.62 -8.89
CA PRO A 19 -32.90 -5.58 -7.71
C PRO A 19 -31.47 -6.02 -7.95
N LEU A 20 -31.21 -6.88 -8.94
CA LEU A 20 -29.86 -7.36 -9.24
C LEU A 20 -28.99 -6.26 -9.86
N TYR A 21 -29.55 -5.41 -10.71
CA TYR A 21 -28.83 -4.27 -11.30
C TYR A 21 -28.50 -3.20 -10.28
N VAL A 22 -29.38 -2.94 -9.34
CA VAL A 22 -29.14 -1.97 -8.26
C VAL A 22 -28.04 -2.46 -7.32
N PHE A 23 -28.02 -3.77 -7.01
CA PHE A 23 -26.93 -4.34 -6.20
C PHE A 23 -25.58 -4.32 -6.93
N LEU A 24 -25.57 -4.60 -8.22
CA LEU A 24 -24.33 -4.58 -9.01
C LEU A 24 -23.75 -3.18 -9.16
N THR A 25 -24.60 -2.18 -9.36
CA THR A 25 -24.16 -0.77 -9.45
C THR A 25 -23.64 -0.25 -8.11
N VAL A 26 -24.26 -0.61 -7.01
CA VAL A 26 -23.80 -0.22 -5.67
C VAL A 26 -22.47 -0.91 -5.34
N LEU A 27 -22.30 -2.18 -5.70
CA LEU A 27 -21.04 -2.91 -5.50
C LEU A 27 -19.89 -2.33 -6.33
N ILE A 28 -20.15 -1.92 -7.56
CA ILE A 28 -19.15 -1.28 -8.43
C ILE A 28 -18.78 0.11 -7.90
N LEU A 29 -19.72 0.86 -7.34
CA LEU A 29 -19.46 2.17 -6.76
C LEU A 29 -18.61 2.08 -5.48
N VAL A 30 -18.85 1.08 -4.64
CA VAL A 30 -18.07 0.85 -3.41
C VAL A 30 -16.65 0.38 -3.75
N ALA A 31 -16.48 -0.47 -4.76
CA ALA A 31 -15.17 -0.90 -5.23
C ALA A 31 -14.35 0.27 -5.83
N SER A 32 -15.02 1.21 -6.48
CA SER A 32 -14.37 2.41 -7.04
C SER A 32 -13.91 3.39 -5.97
N MET A 33 -14.57 3.47 -4.82
CA MET A 33 -14.16 4.33 -3.72
C MET A 33 -12.93 3.81 -2.97
N THR A 34 -12.74 2.51 -2.88
CA THR A 34 -11.54 1.95 -2.22
C THR A 34 -10.27 2.12 -3.04
N ALA A 35 -10.36 2.20 -4.35
CA ALA A 35 -9.22 2.48 -5.23
C ALA A 35 -8.72 3.93 -5.16
N ALA A 36 -9.55 4.89 -4.71
CA ALA A 36 -9.19 6.31 -4.62
C ALA A 36 -8.22 6.63 -3.47
N PHE A 37 -8.06 5.76 -2.47
CA PHE A 37 -7.16 5.94 -1.33
C PHE A 37 -5.76 5.34 -1.53
N ALA A 38 -5.55 4.54 -2.55
CA ALA A 38 -4.25 3.97 -2.91
C ALA A 38 -3.56 4.85 -3.95
N GLY A 39 -3.08 6.02 -3.53
CA GLY A 39 -2.28 6.90 -4.41
C GLY A 39 -0.93 6.24 -4.75
N PRO A 40 -0.42 6.39 -5.99
CA PRO A 40 0.91 5.95 -6.33
C PRO A 40 1.97 6.74 -5.56
N VAL A 41 3.11 6.10 -5.29
CA VAL A 41 4.27 6.79 -4.71
C VAL A 41 4.78 7.81 -5.72
N ARG A 42 4.86 9.07 -5.32
CA ARG A 42 5.38 10.15 -6.17
C ARG A 42 6.00 11.26 -5.34
N LYS A 43 6.95 11.95 -5.94
CA LYS A 43 7.62 13.12 -5.33
C LYS A 43 6.60 14.16 -4.86
N GLY A 44 6.80 14.65 -3.64
CA GLY A 44 5.95 15.66 -3.00
C GLY A 44 4.71 15.12 -2.30
N ALA A 45 4.35 13.84 -2.50
CA ALA A 45 3.23 13.22 -1.81
C ALA A 45 3.54 13.03 -0.32
N VAL A 46 2.55 13.26 0.52
CA VAL A 46 2.59 12.88 1.94
C VAL A 46 1.95 11.52 2.08
N MET A 47 2.72 10.56 2.60
CA MET A 47 2.30 9.17 2.72
C MET A 47 2.55 8.64 4.13
N GLN A 48 1.87 7.57 4.48
CA GLN A 48 2.08 6.88 5.73
C GLN A 48 3.03 5.70 5.52
N VAL A 49 4.04 5.58 6.38
CA VAL A 49 4.95 4.43 6.39
C VAL A 49 4.37 3.35 7.27
N LYS A 50 4.42 2.12 6.79
CA LYS A 50 3.95 0.94 7.54
C LYS A 50 4.74 0.78 8.85
N PRO A 51 4.09 0.38 9.94
CA PRO A 51 4.80 0.09 11.19
C PRO A 51 5.82 -1.05 10.99
N ASN A 52 6.87 -1.03 11.80
CA ASN A 52 7.97 -2.00 11.77
C ASN A 52 8.83 -2.00 10.50
N SER A 53 8.65 -1.03 9.60
CA SER A 53 9.54 -0.83 8.46
C SER A 53 10.89 -0.33 8.95
N ILE A 54 11.95 -0.74 8.26
CA ILE A 54 13.30 -0.29 8.56
C ILE A 54 13.66 0.94 7.73
N TRP A 55 14.22 1.95 8.37
CA TRP A 55 14.58 3.25 7.81
C TRP A 55 16.09 3.39 7.84
N PHE A 56 16.71 3.56 6.70
CA PHE A 56 18.15 3.68 6.58
C PHE A 56 18.60 5.12 6.45
N ASP A 57 19.76 5.42 7.00
CA ASP A 57 20.37 6.74 6.93
C ASP A 57 20.89 7.02 5.51
N GLU A 58 21.40 6.00 4.83
CA GLU A 58 21.98 6.10 3.49
C GLU A 58 21.37 5.10 2.51
N SER A 59 21.31 5.52 1.24
CA SER A 59 20.78 4.68 0.16
C SER A 59 21.62 3.42 -0.08
N ALA A 60 22.93 3.49 0.11
CA ALA A 60 23.82 2.33 -0.04
C ALA A 60 23.50 1.20 0.96
N GLN A 61 23.12 1.55 2.19
CA GLN A 61 22.71 0.60 3.21
C GLN A 61 21.40 -0.08 2.83
N LEU A 62 20.44 0.68 2.30
CA LEU A 62 19.20 0.14 1.78
C LEU A 62 19.43 -0.80 0.60
N THR A 63 20.32 -0.44 -0.32
CA THR A 63 20.68 -1.28 -1.46
C THR A 63 21.22 -2.62 -1.00
N HIS A 64 22.14 -2.64 -0.06
CA HIS A 64 22.68 -3.87 0.50
C HIS A 64 21.61 -4.74 1.17
N TRP A 65 20.73 -4.12 1.94
CA TRP A 65 19.59 -4.81 2.56
C TRP A 65 18.65 -5.43 1.51
N GLN A 66 18.36 -4.71 0.44
CA GLN A 66 17.55 -5.21 -0.66
C GLN A 66 18.21 -6.40 -1.38
N GLU A 67 19.52 -6.37 -1.57
CA GLU A 67 20.30 -7.48 -2.15
C GLU A 67 20.24 -8.72 -1.26
N LEU A 68 20.39 -8.57 0.05
CA LEU A 68 20.25 -9.67 1.01
C LEU A 68 18.85 -10.27 0.99
N LYS A 69 17.81 -9.46 0.89
CA LYS A 69 16.43 -9.95 0.75
C LYS A 69 16.23 -10.74 -0.54
N LYS A 70 16.79 -10.29 -1.64
CA LYS A 70 16.72 -10.99 -2.93
C LYS A 70 17.45 -12.34 -2.89
N SER A 71 18.51 -12.46 -2.12
CA SER A 71 19.25 -13.72 -1.96
C SER A 71 18.45 -14.80 -1.22
N GLY A 72 17.36 -14.42 -0.53
CA GLY A 72 16.51 -15.35 0.21
C GLY A 72 17.10 -15.84 1.54
N ASN A 73 18.22 -15.29 1.98
CA ASN A 73 18.85 -15.65 3.26
C ASN A 73 18.28 -14.79 4.40
N ALA A 74 17.23 -15.28 5.04
CA ALA A 74 16.57 -14.57 6.13
C ALA A 74 17.49 -14.28 7.32
N ALA A 75 18.42 -15.19 7.63
CA ALA A 75 19.38 -15.01 8.73
C ALA A 75 20.35 -13.85 8.43
N ALA A 76 20.83 -13.73 7.20
CA ALA A 76 21.69 -12.62 6.78
C ALA A 76 20.97 -11.28 6.82
N VAL A 77 19.70 -11.23 6.41
CA VAL A 77 18.85 -10.03 6.51
C VAL A 77 18.73 -9.60 7.97
N THR A 78 18.35 -10.51 8.85
CA THR A 78 18.17 -10.23 10.28
C THR A 78 19.48 -9.74 10.93
N SER A 79 20.61 -10.39 10.63
CA SER A 79 21.92 -9.97 11.15
C SER A 79 22.30 -8.55 10.68
N TYR A 80 22.05 -8.25 9.42
CA TYR A 80 22.32 -6.91 8.86
C TYR A 80 21.44 -5.84 9.48
N GLU A 81 20.14 -6.12 9.64
CA GLU A 81 19.20 -5.20 10.30
C GLU A 81 19.65 -4.90 11.74
N GLN A 82 20.00 -5.93 12.50
CA GLN A 82 20.49 -5.76 13.88
C GLN A 82 21.78 -4.95 13.95
N GLN A 83 22.71 -5.19 13.02
CA GLN A 83 23.94 -4.40 12.92
C GLN A 83 23.65 -2.93 12.64
N MET A 84 22.81 -2.65 11.65
CA MET A 84 22.44 -1.27 11.28
C MET A 84 21.73 -0.54 12.43
N LEU A 85 20.82 -1.21 13.10
CA LEU A 85 20.09 -0.65 14.25
C LEU A 85 21.04 -0.38 15.43
N SER A 86 21.96 -1.30 15.75
CA SER A 86 22.92 -1.14 16.85
C SER A 86 23.93 -0.01 16.59
N GLN A 87 24.33 0.17 15.34
CA GLN A 87 25.23 1.26 14.91
C GLN A 87 24.52 2.59 14.71
N ARG A 88 23.21 2.65 14.87
CA ARG A 88 22.35 3.80 14.60
C ARG A 88 22.40 4.30 13.16
N ASN A 89 22.67 3.41 12.22
CA ASN A 89 22.61 3.66 10.78
C ASN A 89 21.22 3.34 10.20
N ALA A 90 20.37 2.70 11.01
CA ALA A 90 18.97 2.48 10.69
C ALA A 90 18.10 2.63 11.93
N TRP A 91 16.83 2.84 11.70
CA TRP A 91 15.81 2.97 12.73
C TRP A 91 14.59 2.13 12.36
N GLN A 92 13.86 1.72 13.37
CA GLN A 92 12.61 0.99 13.20
C GLN A 92 11.58 1.57 14.15
N PHE A 93 10.43 1.95 13.60
CA PHE A 93 9.35 2.56 14.37
C PHE A 93 8.17 1.61 14.45
N LEU A 94 7.62 1.46 15.64
CA LEU A 94 6.48 0.59 15.91
C LEU A 94 5.15 1.18 15.45
N LYS A 95 5.10 2.50 15.30
CA LYS A 95 3.88 3.22 14.89
C LYS A 95 3.98 3.63 13.41
N PRO A 96 2.84 3.71 12.71
CA PRO A 96 2.82 4.31 11.39
C PRO A 96 3.15 5.81 11.50
N LEU A 97 4.06 6.28 10.64
CA LEU A 97 4.53 7.66 10.63
C LEU A 97 4.25 8.31 9.28
N LYS A 98 3.98 9.60 9.28
CA LYS A 98 3.78 10.38 8.06
C LYS A 98 5.09 10.94 7.56
N VAL A 99 5.30 10.80 6.26
CA VAL A 99 6.48 11.29 5.55
C VAL A 99 6.10 12.02 4.28
N LYS A 100 6.96 12.92 3.83
CA LYS A 100 6.90 13.50 2.49
C LYS A 100 7.90 12.79 1.59
N ILE A 101 7.48 12.35 0.43
CA ILE A 101 8.35 11.74 -0.58
C ILE A 101 9.20 12.83 -1.22
N LEU A 102 10.50 12.80 -1.01
CA LEU A 102 11.46 13.71 -1.63
C LEU A 102 11.94 13.19 -2.99
N ARG A 103 12.15 11.88 -3.09
CA ARG A 103 12.64 11.20 -4.29
C ARG A 103 12.12 9.79 -4.34
N TYR A 104 11.73 9.35 -5.52
CA TYR A 104 11.35 7.97 -5.78
C TYR A 104 12.14 7.42 -6.97
N GLU A 105 12.89 6.37 -6.73
CA GLU A 105 13.66 5.65 -7.75
C GLU A 105 12.96 4.33 -8.07
N LEU A 106 12.22 4.33 -9.17
CA LEU A 106 11.45 3.15 -9.59
C LEU A 106 12.35 1.95 -9.88
N ALA A 107 13.49 2.16 -10.53
CA ALA A 107 14.42 1.10 -10.92
C ALA A 107 14.96 0.31 -9.72
N THR A 108 15.18 0.97 -8.60
CA THR A 108 15.73 0.38 -7.38
C THR A 108 14.68 0.16 -6.29
N SER A 109 13.43 0.57 -6.53
CA SER A 109 12.36 0.54 -5.54
C SER A 109 12.74 1.22 -4.23
N GLN A 110 13.41 2.36 -4.32
CA GLN A 110 13.86 3.16 -3.16
C GLN A 110 13.13 4.48 -3.10
N VAL A 111 12.80 4.92 -1.90
CA VAL A 111 12.25 6.25 -1.64
C VAL A 111 13.11 6.99 -0.63
N ASN A 112 13.40 8.24 -0.92
CA ASN A 112 13.97 9.18 0.04
C ASN A 112 12.81 10.01 0.61
N VAL A 113 12.70 10.07 1.91
CA VAL A 113 11.58 10.67 2.61
C VAL A 113 12.03 11.66 3.67
N GLU A 114 11.19 12.64 3.94
CA GLU A 114 11.32 13.57 5.05
C GLU A 114 10.28 13.27 6.12
N MET A 115 10.68 13.14 7.36
CA MET A 115 9.77 12.92 8.49
C MET A 115 8.84 14.11 8.68
N LYS A 116 7.55 13.90 8.61
CA LYS A 116 6.51 14.91 8.83
C LYS A 116 5.80 14.78 10.16
N THR A 117 5.87 13.62 10.78
CA THR A 117 5.30 13.42 12.11
C THR A 117 6.02 14.32 13.12
N ALA A 118 5.24 15.02 13.93
CA ALA A 118 5.78 15.91 14.96
C ALA A 118 6.63 15.13 15.97
N GLY A 119 7.77 15.72 16.36
CA GLY A 119 8.68 15.11 17.32
C GLY A 119 10.14 15.48 17.03
N ARG A 120 11.05 14.81 17.72
CA ARG A 120 12.51 15.06 17.60
C ARG A 120 13.07 14.81 16.21
N LEU A 121 12.46 13.89 15.47
CA LEU A 121 12.94 13.49 14.15
C LEU A 121 12.25 14.23 13.00
N GLN A 122 11.32 15.16 13.31
CA GLN A 122 10.66 15.97 12.29
C GLN A 122 11.69 16.74 11.45
N GLY A 123 11.54 16.64 10.12
CA GLY A 123 12.46 17.27 9.16
C GLY A 123 13.69 16.43 8.82
N THR A 124 13.94 15.33 9.47
CA THR A 124 15.04 14.41 9.12
C THR A 124 14.70 13.61 7.87
N THR A 125 15.72 13.21 7.13
CA THR A 125 15.58 12.47 5.87
C THR A 125 16.07 11.04 6.01
N TRP A 126 15.39 10.12 5.31
CA TRP A 126 15.61 8.69 5.43
C TRP A 126 15.44 8.00 4.08
N TRP A 127 16.03 6.81 3.97
CA TRP A 127 15.85 5.95 2.82
C TRP A 127 15.06 4.70 3.20
N LEU A 128 14.01 4.40 2.44
CA LEU A 128 13.16 3.24 2.65
C LEU A 128 12.95 2.47 1.36
N ASP A 129 12.70 1.18 1.51
CA ASP A 129 12.14 0.38 0.42
C ASP A 129 10.75 0.89 0.06
N ALA A 130 10.45 0.97 -1.23
CA ALA A 130 9.16 1.51 -1.69
C ALA A 130 7.95 0.72 -1.15
N SER A 131 8.12 -0.56 -0.83
CA SER A 131 7.08 -1.38 -0.21
C SER A 131 6.66 -0.90 1.17
N ALA A 132 7.49 -0.11 1.86
CA ALA A 132 7.15 0.46 3.16
C ALA A 132 6.08 1.55 3.07
N VAL A 133 5.95 2.24 1.94
CA VAL A 133 4.97 3.30 1.70
C VAL A 133 3.92 2.92 0.67
N ALA A 134 4.20 1.98 -0.20
CA ALA A 134 3.26 1.45 -1.17
C ALA A 134 2.44 0.30 -0.58
N ARG A 135 1.24 0.11 -1.11
CA ARG A 135 0.38 -1.03 -0.78
C ARG A 135 0.61 -2.20 -1.70
#